data_08e7d291aada748f14f120a13fbced8b
#
_entry.id   08e7d291aada748f14f120a13fbced8b
#
_cell.length_a   1.000
_cell.length_b   1.000
_cell.length_c   1.000
_cell.angle_alpha   90.00
_cell.angle_beta   90.00
_cell.angle_gamma   90.00
#
_symmetry.space_group_name_H-M   'P 1'
#
loop_
_entity.id
_entity.type
_entity.pdbx_description
1 polymer ?
#
loop_
_entity_poly.entity_id
_entity_poly.type
_entity_poly.pdbx_seq_one_letter_code
_entity_poly.pdbx_strand_id
1 'polypeptide(L)'
;MTPHLLERQAELQMLGTAVERAHSGHGSTVLVLGEAGIGKTSLVHAFLATVAGRTRVLAGACEDLLTPRALGPLRDAARSAPAGPLAAALSPRADPDFVFAAVCDELASPPSPTLLVIEDAHWADGATLDVLRYLGTRVQALPTVLLVTYRDDSLARDHPLRGLLGALGSTAATRLQLTRLSTDAVREMATLTNVDAGELFRLTRGNPFFVSEVLAHPCAVVPPTVVDAVLARVGALSPAAQTALDRLAVIPSGAEVSLLRVLVGDLAPVAEAERAGVVEVHGDLVAFRHELARRAVVESLPVSVRLELNADVLRVQF
;
A
#
# COMPACT_ATOMS: atom_id res chain seq x y z
N MET A 1 -20.99 -9.60 -7.09
CA MET A 1 -19.98 -10.64 -7.39
C MET A 1 -18.75 -10.33 -6.59
N THR A 2 -18.33 -11.23 -5.70
CA THR A 2 -17.06 -11.09 -4.97
C THR A 2 -15.94 -11.14 -6.02
N PRO A 3 -15.02 -10.17 -6.08
CA PRO A 3 -13.92 -10.24 -7.02
C PRO A 3 -13.11 -11.52 -6.74
N HIS A 4 -12.94 -12.36 -7.75
CA HIS A 4 -12.13 -13.57 -7.64
C HIS A 4 -10.67 -13.13 -7.47
N LEU A 5 -10.16 -13.21 -6.24
CA LEU A 5 -8.77 -12.91 -5.94
C LEU A 5 -7.89 -14.09 -6.32
N LEU A 6 -7.02 -13.89 -7.27
CA LEU A 6 -6.02 -14.89 -7.65
C LEU A 6 -4.85 -14.87 -6.67
N GLU A 7 -4.35 -16.07 -6.34
CA GLU A 7 -3.16 -16.27 -5.50
C GLU A 7 -3.23 -15.59 -4.11
N ARG A 8 -4.43 -15.58 -3.48
CA ARG A 8 -4.64 -14.98 -2.14
C ARG A 8 -5.34 -15.94 -1.16
N GLN A 9 -5.42 -17.22 -1.51
CA GLN A 9 -6.11 -18.22 -0.69
C GLN A 9 -5.42 -18.46 0.64
N ALA A 10 -4.08 -18.46 0.66
CA ALA A 10 -3.30 -18.64 1.88
C ALA A 10 -3.52 -17.47 2.86
N GLU A 11 -3.50 -16.23 2.36
CA GLU A 11 -3.73 -15.03 3.16
C GLU A 11 -5.16 -15.01 3.72
N LEU A 12 -6.16 -15.33 2.89
CA LEU A 12 -7.56 -15.43 3.35
C LEU A 12 -7.72 -16.51 4.42
N GLN A 13 -7.06 -17.66 4.29
CA GLN A 13 -7.09 -18.73 5.28
C GLN A 13 -6.44 -18.29 6.60
N MET A 14 -5.29 -17.59 6.55
CA MET A 14 -4.62 -17.07 7.74
C MET A 14 -5.48 -16.04 8.47
N LEU A 15 -6.15 -15.15 7.73
CA LEU A 15 -7.11 -14.19 8.29
C LEU A 15 -8.32 -14.91 8.93
N GLY A 16 -8.84 -15.94 8.27
CA GLY A 16 -9.91 -16.79 8.83
C GLY A 16 -9.50 -17.45 10.14
N THR A 17 -8.30 -18.03 10.20
CA THR A 17 -7.74 -18.63 11.41
C THR A 17 -7.62 -17.61 12.55
N ALA A 18 -7.23 -16.37 12.26
CA ALA A 18 -7.16 -15.32 13.26
C ALA A 18 -8.54 -14.98 13.84
N VAL A 19 -9.59 -14.93 13.00
CA VAL A 19 -10.96 -14.70 13.46
C VAL A 19 -11.49 -15.88 14.29
N GLU A 20 -11.24 -17.13 13.91
CA GLU A 20 -11.65 -18.29 14.70
C GLU A 20 -10.98 -18.32 16.09
N ARG A 21 -9.71 -17.89 16.19
CA ARG A 21 -9.04 -17.70 17.48
C ARG A 21 -9.70 -16.60 18.32
N ALA A 22 -10.10 -15.49 17.69
CA ALA A 22 -10.82 -14.42 18.37
C ALA A 22 -12.20 -14.90 18.89
N HIS A 23 -12.91 -15.79 18.17
CA HIS A 23 -14.12 -16.45 18.66
C HIS A 23 -13.88 -17.28 19.93
N SER A 24 -12.67 -17.81 20.10
CA SER A 24 -12.25 -18.53 21.30
C SER A 24 -11.69 -17.61 22.40
N GLY A 25 -11.83 -16.30 22.27
CA GLY A 25 -11.37 -15.31 23.25
C GLY A 25 -9.90 -14.91 23.11
N HIS A 26 -9.19 -15.37 22.07
CA HIS A 26 -7.75 -15.12 21.87
C HIS A 26 -7.55 -14.20 20.65
N GLY A 27 -7.43 -12.93 20.91
CA GLY A 27 -7.18 -11.95 19.85
C GLY A 27 -5.76 -12.01 19.28
N SER A 28 -5.59 -11.32 18.16
CA SER A 28 -4.31 -11.24 17.45
C SER A 28 -4.20 -9.99 16.61
N THR A 29 -2.96 -9.61 16.30
CA THR A 29 -2.67 -8.57 15.31
C THR A 29 -2.24 -9.22 14.00
N VAL A 30 -2.81 -8.78 12.89
CA VAL A 30 -2.43 -9.18 11.54
C VAL A 30 -2.02 -7.93 10.77
N LEU A 31 -0.82 -7.96 10.24
CA LEU A 31 -0.22 -6.89 9.44
C LEU A 31 -0.20 -7.32 7.98
N VAL A 32 -0.94 -6.65 7.12
CA VAL A 32 -0.94 -6.88 5.66
C VAL A 32 -0.10 -5.82 5.00
N LEU A 33 0.97 -6.22 4.35
CA LEU A 33 1.95 -5.32 3.77
C LEU A 33 2.25 -5.65 2.31
N GLY A 34 2.79 -4.68 1.60
CA GLY A 34 3.19 -4.81 0.20
C GLY A 34 3.08 -3.48 -0.55
N GLU A 35 3.63 -3.43 -1.74
CA GLU A 35 3.72 -2.22 -2.57
C GLU A 35 2.34 -1.61 -2.91
N ALA A 36 2.35 -0.40 -3.43
CA ALA A 36 1.13 0.22 -3.96
C ALA A 36 0.52 -0.62 -5.09
N GLY A 37 -0.81 -0.76 -5.09
CA GLY A 37 -1.53 -1.52 -6.13
C GLY A 37 -1.45 -3.04 -6.02
N ILE A 38 -0.77 -3.61 -4.99
CA ILE A 38 -0.62 -5.07 -4.81
C ILE A 38 -1.91 -5.79 -4.41
N GLY A 39 -2.99 -5.05 -4.08
CA GLY A 39 -4.29 -5.61 -3.76
C GLY A 39 -4.57 -5.77 -2.26
N LYS A 40 -3.94 -4.97 -1.37
CA LYS A 40 -4.22 -4.99 0.09
C LYS A 40 -5.70 -4.75 0.40
N THR A 41 -6.25 -3.65 -0.08
CA THR A 41 -7.67 -3.29 0.10
C THR A 41 -8.60 -4.33 -0.53
N SER A 42 -8.23 -4.89 -1.70
CA SER A 42 -9.02 -5.97 -2.33
C SER A 42 -9.04 -7.23 -1.47
N LEU A 43 -7.92 -7.61 -0.85
CA LEU A 43 -7.85 -8.72 0.10
C LEU A 43 -8.74 -8.46 1.32
N VAL A 44 -8.65 -7.26 1.91
CA VAL A 44 -9.49 -6.86 3.05
C VAL A 44 -10.97 -6.95 2.68
N HIS A 45 -11.40 -6.35 1.58
CA HIS A 45 -12.81 -6.39 1.15
C HIS A 45 -13.30 -7.81 0.89
N ALA A 46 -12.51 -8.64 0.21
CA ALA A 46 -12.87 -10.04 -0.01
C ALA A 46 -12.99 -10.80 1.32
N PHE A 47 -12.07 -10.58 2.25
CA PHE A 47 -12.13 -11.19 3.57
C PHE A 47 -13.36 -10.72 4.37
N LEU A 48 -13.65 -9.42 4.39
CA LEU A 48 -14.84 -8.88 5.06
C LEU A 48 -16.13 -9.52 4.56
N ALA A 49 -16.22 -9.80 3.26
CA ALA A 49 -17.37 -10.52 2.69
C ALA A 49 -17.51 -11.94 3.22
N THR A 50 -16.41 -12.62 3.56
CA THR A 50 -16.45 -14.01 4.11
C THR A 50 -16.88 -14.06 5.57
N VAL A 51 -16.64 -13.00 6.35
CA VAL A 51 -16.97 -12.93 7.78
C VAL A 51 -18.27 -12.15 8.06
N ALA A 52 -18.93 -11.65 7.03
CA ALA A 52 -20.16 -10.88 7.15
C ALA A 52 -21.24 -11.68 7.91
N GLY A 53 -21.88 -11.03 8.88
CA GLY A 53 -22.92 -11.63 9.74
C GLY A 53 -22.39 -12.56 10.86
N ARG A 54 -21.09 -12.89 10.87
CA ARG A 54 -20.47 -13.76 11.89
C ARG A 54 -19.52 -13.00 12.82
N THR A 55 -19.00 -11.88 12.38
CA THR A 55 -18.00 -11.08 13.09
C THR A 55 -18.39 -9.61 13.00
N ARG A 56 -18.30 -8.91 14.12
CA ARG A 56 -18.48 -7.46 14.14
C ARG A 56 -17.29 -6.79 13.46
N VAL A 57 -17.56 -5.90 12.52
CA VAL A 57 -16.51 -5.18 11.78
C VAL A 57 -16.53 -3.71 12.16
N LEU A 58 -15.39 -3.21 12.61
CA LEU A 58 -15.09 -1.81 12.80
C LEU A 58 -13.95 -1.46 11.84
N ALA A 59 -14.21 -0.59 10.87
CA ALA A 59 -13.22 -0.29 9.82
C ALA A 59 -13.02 1.22 9.67
N GLY A 60 -11.77 1.60 9.46
CA GLY A 60 -11.40 2.96 9.10
C GLY A 60 -10.09 2.96 8.30
N ALA A 61 -9.88 4.03 7.53
CA ALA A 61 -8.69 4.22 6.71
C ALA A 61 -7.93 5.46 7.13
N CYS A 62 -6.61 5.39 7.05
CA CYS A 62 -5.76 6.56 7.11
C CYS A 62 -5.69 7.19 5.72
N GLU A 63 -5.70 8.51 5.65
CA GLU A 63 -5.79 9.25 4.40
C GLU A 63 -4.53 10.09 4.19
N ASP A 64 -4.07 10.16 2.94
CA ASP A 64 -2.98 11.05 2.53
C ASP A 64 -3.48 12.50 2.44
N LEU A 65 -3.62 13.15 3.59
CA LEU A 65 -4.10 14.51 3.70
C LEU A 65 -2.96 15.45 4.12
N LEU A 66 -2.94 16.66 3.57
CA LEU A 66 -2.02 17.72 4.01
C LEU A 66 -2.12 17.99 5.52
N THR A 67 -3.31 17.83 6.09
CA THR A 67 -3.56 17.92 7.52
C THR A 67 -4.31 16.65 7.95
N PRO A 68 -3.61 15.64 8.47
CA PRO A 68 -4.23 14.40 8.93
C PRO A 68 -5.26 14.66 10.03
N ARG A 69 -6.39 13.96 9.95
CA ARG A 69 -7.41 14.02 11.00
C ARG A 69 -6.98 13.20 12.21
N ALA A 70 -6.81 13.84 13.36
CA ALA A 70 -6.47 13.11 14.59
C ALA A 70 -7.47 11.99 14.87
N LEU A 71 -6.96 10.76 15.04
CA LEU A 71 -7.74 9.54 15.23
C LEU A 71 -8.76 9.29 14.10
N GLY A 72 -8.47 9.76 12.88
CA GLY A 72 -9.36 9.65 11.71
C GLY A 72 -9.94 8.26 11.52
N PRO A 73 -9.14 7.20 11.36
CA PRO A 73 -9.64 5.84 11.16
C PRO A 73 -10.44 5.29 12.33
N LEU A 74 -10.15 5.70 13.57
CA LEU A 74 -10.95 5.29 14.74
C LEU A 74 -12.30 6.01 14.77
N ARG A 75 -12.37 7.26 14.32
CA ARG A 75 -13.63 7.97 14.14
C ARG A 75 -14.51 7.34 13.08
N ASP A 76 -13.90 6.87 11.98
CA ASP A 76 -14.63 6.16 10.92
C ASP A 76 -15.11 4.80 11.41
N ALA A 77 -14.29 4.05 12.12
CA ALA A 77 -14.65 2.79 12.76
C ALA A 77 -15.82 2.96 13.77
N ALA A 78 -15.78 4.02 14.59
CA ALA A 78 -16.82 4.33 15.56
C ALA A 78 -18.19 4.63 14.95
N ARG A 79 -18.27 5.04 13.67
CA ARG A 79 -19.56 5.23 12.96
C ARG A 79 -20.37 3.96 12.83
N SER A 80 -19.70 2.81 12.78
CA SER A 80 -20.35 1.48 12.76
C SER A 80 -20.91 1.09 14.13
N ALA A 81 -20.55 1.81 15.20
CA ALA A 81 -20.99 1.57 16.57
C ALA A 81 -21.29 2.91 17.31
N PRO A 82 -22.29 3.67 16.87
CA PRO A 82 -22.48 5.06 17.31
C PRO A 82 -22.88 5.20 18.80
N ALA A 83 -23.38 4.14 19.42
CA ALA A 83 -23.72 4.09 20.84
C ALA A 83 -22.61 3.43 21.70
N GLY A 84 -21.49 3.08 21.09
CA GLY A 84 -20.38 2.40 21.76
C GLY A 84 -19.46 3.32 22.56
N PRO A 85 -18.66 2.74 23.48
CA PRO A 85 -17.69 3.49 24.28
C PRO A 85 -16.70 4.31 23.43
N LEU A 86 -16.23 3.75 22.32
CA LEU A 86 -15.30 4.44 21.42
C LEU A 86 -15.94 5.71 20.82
N ALA A 87 -17.17 5.63 20.34
CA ALA A 87 -17.88 6.79 19.79
C ALA A 87 -18.07 7.89 20.83
N ALA A 88 -18.39 7.51 22.07
CA ALA A 88 -18.52 8.44 23.19
C ALA A 88 -17.19 9.16 23.51
N ALA A 89 -16.08 8.40 23.57
CA ALA A 89 -14.75 8.92 23.86
C ALA A 89 -14.17 9.81 22.74
N LEU A 90 -14.62 9.62 21.51
CA LEU A 90 -14.21 10.44 20.34
C LEU A 90 -15.10 11.67 20.13
N SER A 91 -16.06 11.92 21.01
CA SER A 91 -16.90 13.11 20.92
C SER A 91 -16.09 14.39 21.23
N PRO A 92 -16.46 15.57 20.71
CA PRO A 92 -15.72 16.82 20.92
C PRO A 92 -15.64 17.28 22.39
N ARG A 93 -16.46 16.69 23.26
CA ARG A 93 -16.54 17.03 24.70
C ARG A 93 -15.85 16.00 25.59
N ALA A 94 -15.34 14.90 25.04
CA ALA A 94 -14.67 13.87 25.80
C ALA A 94 -13.22 14.25 26.11
N ASP A 95 -12.72 13.74 27.24
CA ASP A 95 -11.32 13.84 27.59
C ASP A 95 -10.51 12.89 26.69
N PRO A 96 -9.47 13.36 25.99
CA PRO A 96 -8.62 12.52 25.15
C PRO A 96 -8.00 11.31 25.85
N ASP A 97 -7.77 11.40 27.16
CA ASP A 97 -7.16 10.31 27.95
C ASP A 97 -8.06 9.07 28.03
N PHE A 98 -9.38 9.22 27.84
CA PHE A 98 -10.31 8.09 27.86
C PHE A 98 -10.31 7.24 26.57
N VAL A 99 -9.72 7.70 25.48
CA VAL A 99 -9.76 6.98 24.19
C VAL A 99 -9.12 5.59 24.29
N PHE A 100 -8.01 5.47 25.02
CA PHE A 100 -7.30 4.18 25.18
C PHE A 100 -8.15 3.14 25.93
N ALA A 101 -8.82 3.52 26.99
CA ALA A 101 -9.73 2.63 27.72
C ALA A 101 -10.97 2.31 26.87
N ALA A 102 -11.57 3.33 26.27
CA ALA A 102 -12.79 3.18 25.48
C ALA A 102 -12.62 2.27 24.26
N VAL A 103 -11.46 2.29 23.60
CA VAL A 103 -11.19 1.37 22.49
C VAL A 103 -11.12 -0.08 22.98
N CYS A 104 -10.51 -0.35 24.14
CA CYS A 104 -10.50 -1.71 24.71
C CYS A 104 -11.91 -2.15 25.12
N ASP A 105 -12.68 -1.28 25.74
CA ASP A 105 -14.08 -1.57 26.15
C ASP A 105 -14.96 -1.85 24.93
N GLU A 106 -14.78 -1.10 23.85
CA GLU A 106 -15.47 -1.31 22.57
C GLU A 106 -15.16 -2.69 22.00
N LEU A 107 -13.88 -3.09 22.02
CA LEU A 107 -13.40 -4.34 21.47
C LEU A 107 -13.71 -5.56 22.34
N ALA A 108 -13.87 -5.36 23.65
CA ALA A 108 -14.28 -6.39 24.60
C ALA A 108 -15.79 -6.65 24.60
N SER A 109 -16.60 -5.74 24.01
CA SER A 109 -18.08 -5.79 24.11
C SER A 109 -18.69 -6.91 23.27
N PRO A 110 -19.53 -7.79 23.87
CA PRO A 110 -20.24 -8.84 23.14
C PRO A 110 -21.27 -8.23 22.14
N PRO A 111 -21.82 -9.02 21.21
CA PRO A 111 -22.01 -10.49 21.28
C PRO A 111 -21.01 -11.32 20.47
N SER A 112 -20.19 -10.74 19.62
CA SER A 112 -19.30 -11.49 18.72
C SER A 112 -17.89 -10.91 18.74
N PRO A 113 -16.86 -11.66 18.33
CA PRO A 113 -15.55 -11.11 18.19
C PRO A 113 -15.57 -9.93 17.21
N THR A 114 -14.68 -8.99 17.47
CA THR A 114 -14.55 -7.77 16.65
C THR A 114 -13.34 -7.89 15.73
N LEU A 115 -13.54 -7.55 14.47
CA LEU A 115 -12.47 -7.30 13.52
C LEU A 115 -12.30 -5.77 13.40
N LEU A 116 -11.23 -5.23 14.00
CA LEU A 116 -10.84 -3.84 13.82
C LEU A 116 -9.88 -3.74 12.66
N VAL A 117 -10.31 -3.05 11.60
CA VAL A 117 -9.52 -2.84 10.38
C VAL A 117 -9.04 -1.40 10.33
N ILE A 118 -7.73 -1.22 10.20
CA ILE A 118 -7.09 0.09 9.96
C ILE A 118 -6.33 -0.02 8.65
N GLU A 119 -6.86 0.61 7.61
CA GLU A 119 -6.21 0.62 6.31
C GLU A 119 -5.22 1.77 6.17
N ASP A 120 -4.18 1.52 5.37
CA ASP A 120 -3.14 2.47 4.97
C ASP A 120 -2.44 3.19 6.13
N ALA A 121 -2.09 2.44 7.18
CA ALA A 121 -1.48 2.94 8.41
C ALA A 121 -0.15 3.70 8.21
N HIS A 122 0.44 3.66 7.02
CA HIS A 122 1.59 4.50 6.67
C HIS A 122 1.22 6.00 6.57
N TRP A 123 -0.06 6.34 6.51
CA TRP A 123 -0.57 7.72 6.61
C TRP A 123 -1.21 8.05 7.97
N ALA A 124 -1.02 7.17 8.96
CA ALA A 124 -1.60 7.37 10.27
C ALA A 124 -0.98 8.58 11.00
N ASP A 125 -1.83 9.36 11.64
CA ASP A 125 -1.41 10.38 12.59
C ASP A 125 -0.82 9.78 13.87
N GLY A 126 -0.07 10.59 14.64
CA GLY A 126 0.62 10.13 15.84
C GLY A 126 -0.33 9.54 16.88
N ALA A 127 -1.50 10.14 17.09
CA ALA A 127 -2.49 9.67 18.07
C ALA A 127 -3.07 8.30 17.66
N THR A 128 -3.33 8.09 16.37
CA THR A 128 -3.73 6.78 15.83
C THR A 128 -2.64 5.74 16.08
N LEU A 129 -1.36 6.06 15.81
CA LEU A 129 -0.24 5.13 16.06
C LEU A 129 -0.09 4.77 17.54
N ASP A 130 -0.33 5.72 18.45
CA ASP A 130 -0.27 5.47 19.89
C ASP A 130 -1.39 4.52 20.34
N VAL A 131 -2.63 4.70 19.83
CA VAL A 131 -3.73 3.77 20.10
C VAL A 131 -3.42 2.37 19.55
N LEU A 132 -2.90 2.26 18.34
CA LEU A 132 -2.52 0.96 17.76
C LEU A 132 -1.41 0.27 18.55
N ARG A 133 -0.43 1.05 19.06
CA ARG A 133 0.63 0.53 19.94
C ARG A 133 0.04 0.02 21.25
N TYR A 134 -0.85 0.78 21.87
CA TYR A 134 -1.53 0.41 23.10
C TYR A 134 -2.35 -0.87 22.95
N LEU A 135 -3.12 -0.99 21.87
CA LEU A 135 -3.90 -2.17 21.52
C LEU A 135 -3.01 -3.38 21.24
N GLY A 136 -1.94 -3.20 20.49
CA GLY A 136 -1.07 -4.30 20.08
C GLY A 136 -0.49 -5.12 21.22
N THR A 137 -0.31 -4.49 22.39
CA THR A 137 0.14 -5.18 23.62
C THR A 137 -0.98 -5.86 24.40
N ARG A 138 -2.24 -5.58 24.08
CA ARG A 138 -3.44 -6.02 24.82
C ARG A 138 -4.39 -6.89 24.03
N VAL A 139 -4.28 -6.87 22.72
CA VAL A 139 -5.22 -7.54 21.80
C VAL A 139 -5.36 -9.03 22.09
N GLN A 140 -4.31 -9.71 22.57
CA GLN A 140 -4.32 -11.13 22.88
C GLN A 140 -5.35 -11.52 23.97
N ALA A 141 -5.67 -10.58 24.87
CA ALA A 141 -6.67 -10.76 25.93
C ALA A 141 -8.08 -10.32 25.52
N LEU A 142 -8.26 -9.89 24.28
CA LEU A 142 -9.54 -9.41 23.74
C LEU A 142 -10.07 -10.40 22.68
N PRO A 143 -11.39 -10.56 22.52
CA PRO A 143 -11.97 -11.34 21.42
C PRO A 143 -11.90 -10.53 20.11
N THR A 144 -10.69 -10.19 19.67
CA THR A 144 -10.50 -9.17 18.60
C THR A 144 -9.36 -9.54 17.67
N VAL A 145 -9.57 -9.33 16.37
CA VAL A 145 -8.49 -9.27 15.40
C VAL A 145 -8.23 -7.79 15.06
N LEU A 146 -7.01 -7.34 15.30
CA LEU A 146 -6.51 -6.05 14.80
C LEU A 146 -5.83 -6.28 13.44
N LEU A 147 -6.50 -5.88 12.36
CA LEU A 147 -6.00 -5.97 10.99
C LEU A 147 -5.50 -4.61 10.54
N VAL A 148 -4.21 -4.51 10.25
CA VAL A 148 -3.58 -3.25 9.83
C VAL A 148 -2.95 -3.44 8.45
N THR A 149 -3.29 -2.59 7.49
CA THR A 149 -2.62 -2.58 6.19
C THR A 149 -1.65 -1.40 6.10
N TYR A 150 -0.53 -1.61 5.42
CA TYR A 150 0.42 -0.54 5.14
C TYR A 150 1.26 -0.84 3.90
N ARG A 151 1.90 0.21 3.35
CA ARG A 151 2.91 0.06 2.29
C ARG A 151 4.29 -0.08 2.93
N ASP A 152 5.03 -1.08 2.51
CA ASP A 152 6.41 -1.30 2.94
C ASP A 152 7.43 -0.57 2.08
N ASP A 153 7.07 -0.27 0.82
CA ASP A 153 7.89 0.43 -0.16
C ASP A 153 8.01 1.95 0.09
N SER A 154 7.18 2.53 0.97
CA SER A 154 7.18 3.96 1.31
C SER A 154 7.70 4.27 2.72
N LEU A 155 8.17 3.27 3.48
CA LEU A 155 8.61 3.45 4.85
C LEU A 155 10.08 3.89 4.93
N ALA A 156 10.34 5.20 5.02
CA ALA A 156 11.65 5.74 5.36
C ALA A 156 12.16 5.24 6.75
N ARG A 157 13.46 5.39 7.01
CA ARG A 157 14.05 4.90 8.29
C ARG A 157 13.47 5.57 9.53
N ASP A 158 13.08 6.82 9.41
CA ASP A 158 12.50 7.69 10.45
C ASP A 158 10.98 7.71 10.45
N HIS A 159 10.34 6.88 9.62
CA HIS A 159 8.89 6.86 9.52
C HIS A 159 8.22 6.44 10.84
N PRO A 160 7.22 7.21 11.38
CA PRO A 160 6.63 6.95 12.70
C PRO A 160 6.05 5.53 12.87
N LEU A 161 5.50 4.96 11.81
CA LEU A 161 4.96 3.60 11.80
C LEU A 161 6.02 2.54 12.19
N ARG A 162 7.31 2.78 11.94
CA ARG A 162 8.38 1.82 12.33
C ARG A 162 8.44 1.59 13.83
N GLY A 163 8.16 2.63 14.63
CA GLY A 163 8.07 2.51 16.07
C GLY A 163 6.93 1.57 16.52
N LEU A 164 5.78 1.65 15.85
CA LEU A 164 4.68 0.71 16.06
C LEU A 164 5.06 -0.71 15.63
N LEU A 165 5.60 -0.87 14.42
CA LEU A 165 6.00 -2.19 13.89
C LEU A 165 7.05 -2.88 14.75
N GLY A 166 7.98 -2.12 15.33
CA GLY A 166 8.97 -2.62 16.30
C GLY A 166 8.31 -3.10 17.60
N ALA A 167 7.36 -2.35 18.12
CA ALA A 167 6.61 -2.73 19.33
C ALA A 167 5.74 -3.97 19.11
N LEU A 168 5.10 -4.10 17.93
CA LEU A 168 4.28 -5.25 17.57
C LEU A 168 5.11 -6.50 17.21
N GLY A 169 6.36 -6.32 16.77
CA GLY A 169 7.25 -7.42 16.39
C GLY A 169 7.67 -8.31 17.57
N SER A 170 7.58 -7.81 18.79
CA SER A 170 7.84 -8.58 20.03
C SER A 170 6.62 -9.34 20.55
N THR A 171 5.43 -8.99 20.07
CA THR A 171 4.16 -9.64 20.37
C THR A 171 3.72 -10.40 19.12
N ALA A 172 3.38 -11.63 19.18
CA ALA A 172 3.02 -12.55 18.09
C ALA A 172 2.11 -11.98 16.97
N ALA A 173 2.52 -10.86 16.34
CA ALA A 173 1.84 -10.29 15.20
C ALA A 173 2.14 -11.11 13.94
N THR A 174 1.09 -11.55 13.25
CA THR A 174 1.22 -12.24 11.97
C THR A 174 1.46 -11.22 10.86
N ARG A 175 2.50 -11.42 10.03
CA ARG A 175 2.78 -10.57 8.88
C ARG A 175 2.42 -11.30 7.59
N LEU A 176 1.55 -10.71 6.79
CA LEU A 176 1.14 -11.17 5.49
C LEU A 176 1.74 -10.24 4.43
N GLN A 177 2.87 -10.66 3.87
CA GLN A 177 3.52 -9.96 2.76
C GLN A 177 2.83 -10.35 1.46
N LEU A 178 2.10 -9.43 0.83
CA LEU A 178 1.50 -9.68 -0.47
C LEU A 178 2.55 -9.61 -1.57
N THR A 179 2.59 -10.64 -2.41
CA THR A 179 3.46 -10.72 -3.56
C THR A 179 2.72 -10.35 -4.85
N ARG A 180 3.47 -10.01 -5.88
CA ARG A 180 2.94 -9.80 -7.24
C ARG A 180 2.35 -11.10 -7.77
N LEU A 181 1.40 -10.98 -8.68
CA LEU A 181 0.81 -12.13 -9.38
C LEU A 181 1.87 -12.84 -10.22
N SER A 182 1.78 -14.15 -10.27
CA SER A 182 2.61 -14.95 -11.16
C SER A 182 2.23 -14.74 -12.64
N THR A 183 3.07 -15.21 -13.53
CA THR A 183 2.76 -15.21 -14.98
C THR A 183 1.49 -16.02 -15.28
N ASP A 184 1.24 -17.08 -14.51
CA ASP A 184 0.07 -17.93 -14.71
C ASP A 184 -1.22 -17.22 -14.27
N ALA A 185 -1.20 -16.51 -13.14
CA ALA A 185 -2.32 -15.69 -12.69
C ALA A 185 -2.61 -14.54 -13.67
N VAL A 186 -1.57 -13.87 -14.20
CA VAL A 186 -1.75 -12.83 -15.24
C VAL A 186 -2.33 -13.43 -16.52
N ARG A 187 -1.91 -14.63 -16.91
CA ARG A 187 -2.48 -15.35 -18.06
C ARG A 187 -3.96 -15.68 -17.84
N GLU A 188 -4.32 -16.13 -16.64
CA GLU A 188 -5.71 -16.37 -16.28
C GLU A 188 -6.55 -15.09 -16.39
N MET A 189 -6.07 -13.95 -15.87
CA MET A 189 -6.76 -12.67 -16.02
C MET A 189 -6.93 -12.22 -17.48
N ALA A 190 -5.95 -12.50 -18.33
CA ALA A 190 -5.97 -12.13 -19.74
C ALA A 190 -6.87 -13.03 -20.61
N THR A 191 -7.34 -14.18 -20.12
CA THR A 191 -8.04 -15.23 -20.89
C THR A 191 -9.26 -14.71 -21.67
N LEU A 192 -9.98 -13.71 -21.15
CA LEU A 192 -11.16 -13.13 -21.77
C LEU A 192 -10.88 -11.87 -22.60
N THR A 193 -9.61 -11.58 -22.85
CA THR A 193 -9.16 -10.39 -23.59
C THR A 193 -8.28 -10.81 -24.77
N ASN A 194 -8.05 -9.87 -25.70
CA ASN A 194 -7.09 -10.07 -26.80
C ASN A 194 -5.67 -9.58 -26.45
N VAL A 195 -5.37 -9.39 -25.17
CA VAL A 195 -4.07 -8.90 -24.71
C VAL A 195 -3.11 -10.10 -24.56
N ASP A 196 -1.91 -9.99 -25.12
CA ASP A 196 -0.88 -11.00 -24.93
C ASP A 196 -0.41 -11.03 -23.46
N ALA A 197 -0.55 -12.18 -22.81
CA ALA A 197 -0.26 -12.33 -21.39
C ALA A 197 1.24 -12.15 -21.06
N GLY A 198 2.14 -12.52 -21.99
CA GLY A 198 3.58 -12.33 -21.81
C GLY A 198 3.96 -10.87 -21.85
N GLU A 199 3.44 -10.11 -22.82
CA GLU A 199 3.61 -8.67 -22.91
C GLU A 199 2.99 -7.96 -21.68
N LEU A 200 1.77 -8.36 -21.29
CA LEU A 200 1.10 -7.83 -20.09
C LEU A 200 1.95 -8.04 -18.84
N PHE A 201 2.49 -9.25 -18.63
CA PHE A 201 3.36 -9.50 -17.48
C PHE A 201 4.66 -8.67 -17.55
N ARG A 202 5.27 -8.55 -18.74
CA ARG A 202 6.49 -7.75 -18.93
C ARG A 202 6.26 -6.28 -18.58
N LEU A 203 5.11 -5.70 -18.95
CA LEU A 203 4.74 -4.31 -18.68
C LEU A 203 4.42 -4.05 -17.21
N THR A 204 3.69 -4.98 -16.57
CA THR A 204 3.12 -4.81 -15.23
C THR A 204 3.94 -5.47 -14.13
N ARG A 205 4.84 -6.39 -14.50
CA ARG A 205 5.57 -7.28 -13.57
C ARG A 205 4.64 -7.97 -12.56
N GLY A 206 3.40 -8.23 -12.97
CA GLY A 206 2.39 -8.91 -12.14
C GLY A 206 1.78 -8.04 -11.04
N ASN A 207 1.97 -6.71 -11.05
CA ASN A 207 1.24 -5.84 -10.12
C ASN A 207 -0.26 -5.82 -10.47
N PRO A 208 -1.17 -6.25 -9.56
CA PRO A 208 -2.59 -6.44 -9.88
C PRO A 208 -3.29 -5.17 -10.39
N PHE A 209 -2.94 -4.00 -9.84
CA PHE A 209 -3.51 -2.73 -10.29
C PHE A 209 -3.16 -2.47 -11.75
N PHE A 210 -1.88 -2.57 -12.12
CA PHE A 210 -1.47 -2.35 -13.50
C PHE A 210 -2.04 -3.41 -14.45
N VAL A 211 -2.11 -4.67 -14.03
CA VAL A 211 -2.73 -5.74 -14.81
C VAL A 211 -4.19 -5.40 -15.10
N SER A 212 -4.97 -5.04 -14.08
CA SER A 212 -6.39 -4.71 -14.23
C SER A 212 -6.61 -3.49 -15.12
N GLU A 213 -5.80 -2.44 -14.99
CA GLU A 213 -5.92 -1.22 -15.78
C GLU A 213 -5.61 -1.46 -17.26
N VAL A 214 -4.55 -2.24 -17.58
CA VAL A 214 -4.25 -2.58 -18.98
C VAL A 214 -5.35 -3.44 -19.57
N LEU A 215 -5.91 -4.39 -18.84
CA LEU A 215 -7.01 -5.24 -19.32
C LEU A 215 -8.31 -4.44 -19.52
N ALA A 216 -8.55 -3.41 -18.70
CA ALA A 216 -9.69 -2.51 -18.88
C ALA A 216 -9.52 -1.56 -20.07
N HIS A 217 -8.29 -1.24 -20.47
CA HIS A 217 -7.98 -0.29 -21.54
C HIS A 217 -6.99 -0.88 -22.55
N PRO A 218 -7.33 -1.97 -23.26
CA PRO A 218 -6.38 -2.74 -24.06
C PRO A 218 -5.83 -2.00 -25.28
N CYS A 219 -6.45 -0.89 -25.69
CA CYS A 219 -6.01 -0.07 -26.83
C CYS A 219 -5.13 1.13 -26.39
N ALA A 220 -5.00 1.40 -25.10
CA ALA A 220 -4.17 2.49 -24.60
C ALA A 220 -2.71 2.06 -24.49
N VAL A 221 -1.78 2.92 -24.90
CA VAL A 221 -0.33 2.69 -24.71
C VAL A 221 -0.01 2.66 -23.22
N VAL A 222 -0.56 3.64 -22.47
CA VAL A 222 -0.62 3.63 -21.01
C VAL A 222 -2.04 4.03 -20.59
N PRO A 223 -2.72 3.25 -19.73
CA PRO A 223 -4.04 3.64 -19.23
C PRO A 223 -4.00 4.99 -18.50
N PRO A 224 -5.01 5.88 -18.68
CA PRO A 224 -5.02 7.21 -18.06
C PRO A 224 -4.90 7.18 -16.53
N THR A 225 -5.58 6.25 -15.87
CA THR A 225 -5.50 6.05 -14.42
C THR A 225 -4.09 5.68 -13.94
N VAL A 226 -3.34 4.94 -14.76
CA VAL A 226 -1.92 4.62 -14.50
C VAL A 226 -1.07 5.88 -14.64
N VAL A 227 -1.31 6.69 -15.69
CA VAL A 227 -0.61 7.98 -15.87
C VAL A 227 -0.83 8.85 -14.65
N ASP A 228 -2.08 9.06 -14.24
CA ASP A 228 -2.43 9.90 -13.09
C ASP A 228 -1.77 9.40 -11.79
N ALA A 229 -1.85 8.10 -11.52
CA ALA A 229 -1.25 7.50 -10.32
C ALA A 229 0.28 7.63 -10.29
N VAL A 230 0.95 7.47 -11.44
CA VAL A 230 2.40 7.60 -11.56
C VAL A 230 2.81 9.07 -11.42
N LEU A 231 2.15 9.98 -12.15
CA LEU A 231 2.50 11.40 -12.12
C LEU A 231 2.22 12.04 -10.76
N ALA A 232 1.16 11.63 -10.05
CA ALA A 232 0.91 12.06 -8.68
C ALA A 232 2.07 11.64 -7.75
N ARG A 233 2.58 10.41 -7.88
CA ARG A 233 3.72 9.91 -7.10
C ARG A 233 5.02 10.63 -7.45
N VAL A 234 5.29 10.86 -8.73
CA VAL A 234 6.47 11.62 -9.21
C VAL A 234 6.38 13.07 -8.76
N GLY A 235 5.21 13.70 -8.88
CA GLY A 235 4.97 15.09 -8.48
C GLY A 235 5.15 15.35 -6.98
N ALA A 236 5.05 14.32 -6.13
CA ALA A 236 5.31 14.42 -4.69
C ALA A 236 6.82 14.44 -4.35
N LEU A 237 7.71 14.16 -5.32
CA LEU A 237 9.15 14.17 -5.13
C LEU A 237 9.74 15.58 -5.33
N SER A 238 10.97 15.77 -4.86
CA SER A 238 11.70 17.01 -5.10
C SER A 238 11.89 17.28 -6.60
N PRO A 239 12.00 18.55 -7.04
CA PRO A 239 12.25 18.89 -8.44
C PRO A 239 13.51 18.22 -9.00
N ALA A 240 14.53 18.01 -8.16
CA ALA A 240 15.75 17.31 -8.55
C ALA A 240 15.49 15.82 -8.84
N ALA A 241 14.66 15.17 -8.02
CA ALA A 241 14.26 13.77 -8.24
C ALA A 241 13.38 13.62 -9.49
N GLN A 242 12.46 14.55 -9.73
CA GLN A 242 11.65 14.57 -10.94
C GLN A 242 12.56 14.68 -12.18
N THR A 243 13.52 15.62 -12.19
CA THR A 243 14.48 15.78 -13.29
C THR A 243 15.33 14.52 -13.51
N ALA A 244 15.75 13.84 -12.44
CA ALA A 244 16.50 12.59 -12.54
C ALA A 244 15.64 11.46 -13.14
N LEU A 245 14.35 11.39 -12.76
CA LEU A 245 13.41 10.44 -13.34
C LEU A 245 13.13 10.71 -14.82
N ASP A 246 13.01 11.97 -15.25
CA ASP A 246 12.82 12.33 -16.65
C ASP A 246 13.99 11.84 -17.51
N ARG A 247 15.22 11.99 -17.02
CA ARG A 247 16.43 11.48 -17.68
C ARG A 247 16.50 9.96 -17.73
N LEU A 248 16.13 9.31 -16.63
CA LEU A 248 16.07 7.85 -16.58
C LEU A 248 14.97 7.29 -17.49
N ALA A 249 13.83 7.98 -17.59
CA ALA A 249 12.66 7.50 -18.34
C ALA A 249 12.92 7.31 -19.83
N VAL A 250 13.80 8.11 -20.43
CA VAL A 250 14.14 8.01 -21.85
C VAL A 250 15.11 6.86 -22.15
N ILE A 251 15.67 6.20 -21.12
CA ILE A 251 16.57 5.05 -21.27
C ILE A 251 15.76 3.76 -21.12
N PRO A 252 15.53 2.98 -22.20
CA PRO A 252 14.85 1.70 -22.10
C PRO A 252 15.60 0.74 -21.17
N SER A 253 14.86 0.00 -20.33
CA SER A 253 15.41 -1.03 -19.44
C SER A 253 16.30 -0.54 -18.28
N GLY A 254 16.42 0.80 -18.08
CA GLY A 254 17.21 1.40 -17.02
C GLY A 254 18.62 1.82 -17.42
N ALA A 255 19.38 2.32 -16.47
CA ALA A 255 20.73 2.86 -16.65
C ALA A 255 21.67 2.36 -15.56
N GLU A 256 22.94 2.15 -15.90
CA GLU A 256 23.98 1.91 -14.90
C GLU A 256 24.16 3.14 -14.00
N VAL A 257 24.48 2.90 -12.72
CA VAL A 257 24.75 3.96 -11.74
C VAL A 257 25.85 4.91 -12.25
N SER A 258 26.86 4.40 -12.94
CA SER A 258 27.93 5.17 -13.58
C SER A 258 27.40 6.18 -14.58
N LEU A 259 26.53 5.74 -15.49
CA LEU A 259 25.87 6.57 -16.50
C LEU A 259 24.96 7.61 -15.85
N LEU A 260 24.13 7.18 -14.90
CA LEU A 260 23.25 8.11 -14.17
C LEU A 260 24.03 9.19 -13.44
N ARG A 261 25.15 8.85 -12.81
CA ARG A 261 26.01 9.84 -12.12
C ARG A 261 26.52 10.92 -13.08
N VAL A 262 26.83 10.57 -14.30
CA VAL A 262 27.23 11.57 -15.32
C VAL A 262 26.03 12.42 -15.76
N LEU A 263 24.87 11.79 -15.93
CA LEU A 263 23.66 12.50 -16.39
C LEU A 263 23.06 13.43 -15.32
N VAL A 264 23.03 13.02 -14.05
CA VAL A 264 22.34 13.77 -12.98
C VAL A 264 23.30 14.46 -12.01
N GLY A 265 24.59 14.11 -12.03
CA GLY A 265 25.61 14.66 -11.13
C GLY A 265 25.56 14.03 -9.74
N ASP A 266 24.50 14.28 -9.00
CA ASP A 266 24.24 13.71 -7.66
C ASP A 266 23.21 12.58 -7.71
N LEU A 267 23.45 11.51 -6.95
CA LEU A 267 22.54 10.36 -6.87
C LEU A 267 21.51 10.47 -5.72
N ALA A 268 21.59 11.48 -4.87
CA ALA A 268 20.61 11.71 -3.82
C ALA A 268 19.16 11.80 -4.34
N PRO A 269 18.89 12.47 -5.50
CA PRO A 269 17.57 12.47 -6.14
C PRO A 269 17.10 11.07 -6.57
N VAL A 270 18.00 10.22 -7.05
CA VAL A 270 17.69 8.84 -7.44
C VAL A 270 17.35 8.00 -6.19
N ALA A 271 18.10 8.17 -5.10
CA ALA A 271 17.80 7.50 -3.83
C ALA A 271 16.47 7.98 -3.22
N GLU A 272 16.05 9.22 -3.48
CA GLU A 272 14.71 9.70 -3.12
C GLU A 272 13.62 8.95 -3.90
N ALA A 273 13.78 8.83 -5.22
CA ALA A 273 12.85 8.09 -6.08
C ALA A 273 12.81 6.59 -5.76
N GLU A 274 13.93 6.00 -5.35
CA GLU A 274 13.99 4.61 -4.87
C GLU A 274 13.20 4.44 -3.57
N ARG A 275 13.39 5.33 -2.60
CA ARG A 275 12.61 5.33 -1.33
C ARG A 275 11.12 5.51 -1.56
N ALA A 276 10.74 6.29 -2.57
CA ALA A 276 9.34 6.46 -2.98
C ALA A 276 8.80 5.26 -3.77
N GLY A 277 9.63 4.24 -4.07
CA GLY A 277 9.22 3.04 -4.80
C GLY A 277 8.91 3.29 -6.28
N VAL A 278 9.44 4.35 -6.89
CA VAL A 278 9.30 4.65 -8.33
C VAL A 278 10.35 3.89 -9.13
N VAL A 279 11.56 3.83 -8.61
CA VAL A 279 12.68 3.08 -9.21
C VAL A 279 13.14 1.97 -8.27
N GLU A 280 13.91 1.05 -8.80
CA GLU A 280 14.59 -0.02 -8.07
C GLU A 280 16.05 -0.12 -8.53
N VAL A 281 16.91 -0.56 -7.62
CA VAL A 281 18.34 -0.74 -7.89
C VAL A 281 18.68 -2.22 -7.78
N HIS A 282 19.24 -2.80 -8.84
CA HIS A 282 19.69 -4.19 -8.90
C HIS A 282 21.17 -4.22 -9.29
N GLY A 283 22.05 -4.42 -8.30
CA GLY A 283 23.48 -4.28 -8.52
C GLY A 283 23.82 -2.85 -8.94
N ASP A 284 24.36 -2.69 -10.13
CA ASP A 284 24.71 -1.37 -10.69
C ASP A 284 23.64 -0.79 -11.63
N LEU A 285 22.51 -1.46 -11.80
CA LEU A 285 21.43 -1.04 -12.69
C LEU A 285 20.32 -0.36 -11.89
N VAL A 286 19.95 0.87 -12.30
CA VAL A 286 18.78 1.60 -11.82
C VAL A 286 17.71 1.58 -12.91
N ALA A 287 16.51 1.13 -12.56
CA ALA A 287 15.39 1.06 -13.49
C ALA A 287 14.08 1.49 -12.84
N PHE A 288 13.10 1.90 -13.63
CA PHE A 288 11.74 2.02 -13.13
C PHE A 288 11.23 0.66 -12.65
N ARG A 289 10.56 0.64 -11.51
CA ARG A 289 9.99 -0.60 -10.93
C ARG A 289 9.00 -1.29 -11.88
N HIS A 290 8.30 -0.50 -12.69
CA HIS A 290 7.34 -0.96 -13.70
C HIS A 290 7.55 -0.21 -15.00
N GLU A 291 7.56 -0.93 -16.12
CA GLU A 291 7.72 -0.33 -17.45
C GLU A 291 6.57 0.66 -17.78
N LEU A 292 5.35 0.38 -17.29
CA LEU A 292 4.23 1.31 -17.43
C LEU A 292 4.49 2.65 -16.72
N ALA A 293 5.17 2.63 -15.56
CA ALA A 293 5.54 3.87 -14.87
C ALA A 293 6.57 4.67 -15.69
N ARG A 294 7.56 3.99 -16.27
CA ARG A 294 8.52 4.62 -17.19
C ARG A 294 7.81 5.26 -18.37
N ARG A 295 6.91 4.51 -19.03
CA ARG A 295 6.14 5.01 -20.19
C ARG A 295 5.27 6.21 -19.81
N ALA A 296 4.60 6.19 -18.66
CA ALA A 296 3.78 7.31 -18.18
C ALA A 296 4.62 8.60 -18.04
N VAL A 297 5.84 8.51 -17.48
CA VAL A 297 6.75 9.65 -17.38
C VAL A 297 7.17 10.12 -18.77
N VAL A 298 7.59 9.22 -19.67
CA VAL A 298 7.98 9.58 -21.04
C VAL A 298 6.85 10.28 -21.80
N GLU A 299 5.61 9.78 -21.69
CA GLU A 299 4.46 10.35 -22.37
C GLU A 299 4.06 11.73 -21.83
N SER A 300 4.37 12.01 -20.55
CA SER A 300 4.13 13.33 -19.96
C SER A 300 5.13 14.40 -20.42
N LEU A 301 6.27 13.99 -20.96
CA LEU A 301 7.32 14.92 -21.43
C LEU A 301 6.96 15.51 -22.80
N PRO A 302 7.11 16.85 -22.99
CA PRO A 302 7.04 17.46 -24.30
C PRO A 302 8.04 16.80 -25.27
N VAL A 303 7.66 16.72 -26.55
CA VAL A 303 8.50 16.07 -27.57
C VAL A 303 9.90 16.70 -27.66
N SER A 304 10.01 18.03 -27.55
CA SER A 304 11.29 18.75 -27.56
C SER A 304 12.19 18.32 -26.39
N VAL A 305 11.64 18.27 -25.17
CA VAL A 305 12.37 17.83 -23.96
C VAL A 305 12.84 16.38 -24.11
N ARG A 306 11.98 15.51 -24.60
CA ARG A 306 12.32 14.10 -24.83
C ARG A 306 13.45 13.94 -25.84
N LEU A 307 13.47 14.75 -26.93
CA LEU A 307 14.55 14.73 -27.90
C LEU A 307 15.88 15.23 -27.32
N GLU A 308 15.85 16.30 -26.50
CA GLU A 308 17.03 16.82 -25.81
C GLU A 308 17.60 15.77 -24.83
N LEU A 309 16.75 15.15 -23.99
CA LEU A 309 17.19 14.13 -23.06
C LEU A 309 17.78 12.90 -23.76
N ASN A 310 17.20 12.45 -24.87
CA ASN A 310 17.78 11.37 -25.68
C ASN A 310 19.17 11.77 -26.25
N ALA A 311 19.31 12.99 -26.71
CA ALA A 311 20.59 13.48 -27.22
C ALA A 311 21.66 13.55 -26.12
N ASP A 312 21.27 13.94 -24.89
CA ASP A 312 22.19 13.98 -23.75
C ASP A 312 22.66 12.57 -23.36
N VAL A 313 21.75 11.60 -23.33
CA VAL A 313 22.09 10.19 -23.06
C VAL A 313 23.07 9.66 -24.09
N LEU A 314 22.83 9.91 -25.39
CA LEU A 314 23.72 9.47 -26.46
C LEU A 314 25.12 10.09 -26.36
N ARG A 315 25.24 11.41 -26.00
CA ARG A 315 26.55 12.07 -25.82
C ARG A 315 27.38 11.49 -24.68
N VAL A 316 26.73 10.88 -23.69
CA VAL A 316 27.43 10.29 -22.54
C VAL A 316 27.80 8.85 -22.78
N GLN A 317 27.06 8.15 -23.66
CA GLN A 317 27.32 6.73 -24.00
C GLN A 317 28.41 6.53 -25.06
N PHE A 318 28.68 7.57 -25.85
CA PHE A 318 29.65 7.58 -26.95
C PHE A 318 30.66 8.74 -26.82
#